data_cf6df23bc99d8f9b2b558674cef86910
#
_entry.id   cf6df23bc99d8f9b2b558674cef86910
#
_cell.length_a   1.000
_cell.length_b   1.000
_cell.length_c   1.000
_cell.angle_alpha   90.00
_cell.angle_beta   90.00
_cell.angle_gamma   90.00
#
_symmetry.space_group_name_H-M   'P 1'
#
loop_
_entity.id
_entity.type
_entity.pdbx_description
1 polymer ?
#
loop_
_entity_poly.entity_id
_entity_poly.type
_entity_poly.pdbx_seq_one_letter_code
_entity_poly.pdbx_strand_id
1 'polypeptide(L)' 'MTYNPISLQPINPDPRILTLLVIGTADNVRAHILRQHSLGVAEVGSWSKMIPVPNRPDKFMCILNRIMA' A
#
# COMPACT_ATOMS: atom_id res chain seq x y z
N MET A 1 20.76 0.86 -15.07
CA MET A 1 19.96 0.86 -13.86
C MET A 1 18.61 0.19 -14.09
N THR A 2 18.18 -0.58 -13.15
CA THR A 2 16.92 -1.30 -13.30
C THR A 2 15.77 -0.45 -12.83
N TYR A 3 14.78 -0.28 -13.67
CA TYR A 3 13.58 0.43 -13.34
C TYR A 3 12.59 -0.52 -12.64
N ASN A 4 12.05 -0.09 -11.53
CA ASN A 4 11.05 -0.86 -10.80
C ASN A 4 9.74 -0.09 -10.76
N PRO A 5 8.76 -0.43 -11.61
CA PRO A 5 7.50 0.31 -11.66
C PRO A 5 6.69 0.20 -10.37
N ILE A 6 6.85 -0.89 -9.62
CA ILE A 6 6.12 -1.05 -8.37
C ILE A 6 6.52 0.02 -7.36
N SER A 7 7.81 0.30 -7.26
CA SER A 7 8.30 1.26 -6.28
C SER A 7 8.16 2.70 -6.73
N LEU A 8 8.10 2.97 -8.03
CA LEU A 8 8.07 4.35 -8.53
C LEU A 8 6.67 4.87 -8.78
N GLN A 9 5.75 4.02 -9.25
CA GLN A 9 4.40 4.43 -9.60
C GLN A 9 3.61 5.04 -8.44
N PRO A 10 3.62 4.45 -7.24
CA PRO A 10 2.79 4.95 -6.15
C PRO A 10 3.40 6.10 -5.36
N ILE A 11 4.65 6.46 -5.64
CA ILE A 11 5.34 7.47 -4.83
C ILE A 11 4.86 8.86 -5.20
N ASN A 12 4.35 9.57 -4.20
CA ASN A 12 3.92 10.94 -4.36
C ASN A 12 5.13 11.86 -4.16
N PRO A 13 5.38 12.81 -5.07
CA PRO A 13 6.54 13.70 -4.97
C PRO A 13 6.42 14.76 -3.88
N ASP A 14 5.23 14.96 -3.31
CA ASP A 14 5.05 15.98 -2.27
C ASP A 14 5.80 15.55 -1.01
N PRO A 15 6.74 16.37 -0.50
CA PRO A 15 7.54 15.99 0.68
C PRO A 15 6.72 15.86 1.96
N ARG A 16 5.48 16.33 1.98
CA ARG A 16 4.61 16.18 3.14
C ARG A 16 3.89 14.83 3.15
N ILE A 17 3.97 14.08 2.07
CA ILE A 17 3.24 12.82 1.94
C ILE A 17 4.14 11.65 2.27
N LEU A 18 3.69 10.85 3.23
CA LEU A 18 4.29 9.55 3.52
C LEU A 18 3.49 8.49 2.80
N THR A 19 4.16 7.69 1.99
CA THR A 19 3.52 6.59 1.26
C THR A 19 3.86 5.28 1.95
N LEU A 20 2.83 4.53 2.33
CA LEU A 20 2.99 3.20 2.91
C LEU A 20 2.57 2.17 1.89
N LEU A 21 3.38 1.13 1.78
CA LEU A 21 3.14 0.06 0.83
C LEU A 21 3.10 -1.26 1.58
N VAL A 22 2.01 -1.99 1.41
CA VAL A 22 1.83 -3.30 2.03
C VAL A 22 1.75 -4.33 0.91
N ILE A 23 2.64 -5.33 0.96
CA ILE A 23 2.71 -6.38 -0.06
C ILE A 23 2.61 -7.73 0.64
N GLY A 24 1.78 -8.61 0.09
CA GLY A 24 1.62 -9.96 0.60
C GLY A 24 0.56 -10.71 -0.18
N THR A 25 0.15 -11.86 0.34
CA THR A 25 -0.99 -12.55 -0.24
C THR A 25 -2.25 -11.70 -0.02
N ALA A 26 -3.27 -11.94 -0.83
CA ALA A 26 -4.53 -11.20 -0.70
C ALA A 26 -5.07 -11.26 0.73
N ASP A 27 -5.04 -12.45 1.32
CA ASP A 27 -5.57 -12.63 2.68
C ASP A 27 -4.75 -11.87 3.71
N ASN A 28 -3.43 -11.92 3.62
CA ASN A 28 -2.57 -11.23 4.58
C ASN A 28 -2.67 -9.71 4.45
N VAL A 29 -2.74 -9.20 3.23
CA VAL A 29 -2.91 -7.77 3.01
C VAL A 29 -4.24 -7.31 3.58
N ARG A 30 -5.30 -8.04 3.30
CA ARG A 30 -6.64 -7.71 3.80
C ARG A 30 -6.68 -7.75 5.33
N ALA A 31 -6.08 -8.78 5.92
CA ALA A 31 -6.04 -8.91 7.37
C ALA A 31 -5.27 -7.75 8.02
N HIS A 32 -4.16 -7.35 7.42
CA HIS A 32 -3.39 -6.23 7.94
C HIS A 32 -4.18 -4.93 7.91
N ILE A 33 -4.88 -4.67 6.81
CA ILE A 33 -5.67 -3.45 6.64
C ILE A 33 -6.80 -3.41 7.68
N LEU A 34 -7.49 -4.53 7.88
CA LEU A 34 -8.55 -4.61 8.88
C LEU A 34 -8.01 -4.41 10.29
N ARG A 35 -6.83 -4.94 10.58
CA ARG A 35 -6.19 -4.76 11.88
C ARG A 35 -5.84 -3.30 12.12
N GLN A 36 -5.30 -2.61 11.11
CA GLN A 36 -4.99 -1.20 11.22
C GLN A 36 -6.26 -0.38 11.48
N HIS A 37 -7.35 -0.74 10.84
CA HIS A 37 -8.63 -0.08 11.07
C HIS A 37 -9.12 -0.31 12.51
N SER A 38 -9.04 -1.53 13.00
CA SER A 38 -9.47 -1.88 14.37
C SER A 38 -8.64 -1.15 15.42
N LEU A 39 -7.37 -0.91 15.14
CA LEU A 39 -6.49 -0.19 16.05
C LEU A 39 -6.62 1.33 15.92
N GLY A 40 -7.45 1.81 15.01
CA GLY A 40 -7.63 3.24 14.79
C GLY A 40 -6.45 3.91 14.10
N VAL A 41 -5.58 3.13 13.48
CA VAL A 41 -4.38 3.67 12.83
C VAL A 41 -4.70 4.20 11.44
N ALA A 42 -5.49 3.46 10.67
CA ALA A 42 -5.86 3.87 9.31
C ALA A 42 -7.19 3.24 8.96
N GLU A 43 -8.08 4.02 8.36
CA GLU A 43 -9.37 3.52 7.92
C GLU A 43 -9.23 2.66 6.68
N VAL A 44 -10.11 1.66 6.55
CA VAL A 44 -10.10 0.77 5.39
C VAL A 44 -10.19 1.55 4.10
N GLY A 45 -11.05 2.55 4.04
CA GLY A 45 -11.26 3.35 2.84
C GLY A 45 -10.09 4.25 2.46
N SER A 46 -9.10 4.42 3.34
CA SER A 46 -7.93 5.23 3.05
C SER A 46 -6.91 4.51 2.19
N TRP A 47 -7.01 3.20 2.08
CA TRP A 47 -6.10 2.38 1.29
C TRP A 47 -6.56 2.33 -0.17
N SER A 48 -5.62 2.17 -1.07
CA SER A 48 -5.94 1.93 -2.47
C SER A 48 -6.63 0.57 -2.62
N LYS A 49 -7.20 0.33 -3.81
CA LYS A 49 -7.64 -1.01 -4.17
C LYS A 49 -6.43 -1.94 -4.19
N MET A 50 -6.71 -3.22 -4.00
CA MET A 50 -5.68 -4.25 -4.07
C MET A 50 -5.13 -4.33 -5.50
N ILE A 51 -3.82 -4.21 -5.64
CA ILE A 51 -3.15 -4.16 -6.95
C ILE A 51 -2.27 -5.40 -7.08
N PRO A 52 -2.42 -6.19 -8.15
CA PRO A 52 -1.54 -7.34 -8.36
C PRO A 52 -0.09 -6.90 -8.52
N VAL A 53 0.82 -7.66 -7.92
CA VAL A 53 2.24 -7.41 -8.08
C VAL A 53 2.70 -8.07 -9.39
N PRO A 54 3.33 -7.33 -10.31
CA PRO A 54 3.80 -7.92 -11.56
C PRO A 54 4.74 -9.09 -11.34
N ASN A 55 4.55 -10.16 -12.11
CA ASN A 55 5.35 -11.38 -12.05
C ASN A 55 5.25 -12.14 -10.72
N ARG A 56 4.26 -11.81 -9.90
CA ARG A 56 4.01 -12.50 -8.63
C ARG A 56 2.51 -12.74 -8.51
N PRO A 57 2.00 -13.81 -9.13
CA PRO A 57 0.54 -14.02 -9.22
C PRO A 57 -0.15 -14.22 -7.87
N ASP A 58 0.60 -14.61 -6.84
CA ASP A 58 0.06 -14.80 -5.50
C ASP A 58 0.20 -13.58 -4.61
N LYS A 59 0.78 -12.48 -5.11
CA LYS A 59 1.04 -11.30 -4.31
C LYS A 59 0.22 -10.11 -4.78
N PHE A 60 -0.20 -9.32 -3.80
CA PHE A 60 -0.94 -8.09 -4.02
C PHE A 60 -0.36 -6.99 -3.16
N MET A 61 -0.65 -5.75 -3.51
CA MET A 61 -0.22 -4.60 -2.73
C MET A 61 -1.35 -3.60 -2.55
N CYS A 62 -1.31 -2.88 -1.44
CA CYS A 62 -2.16 -1.73 -1.20
C CYS A 62 -1.29 -0.55 -0.80
N ILE A 63 -1.74 0.64 -1.14
CA ILE A 63 -1.00 1.87 -0.95
C ILE A 63 -1.83 2.83 -0.11
N LEU A 64 -1.18 3.45 0.86
CA LEU A 64 -1.79 4.49 1.68
C LEU A 64 -0.88 5.71 1.68
N ASN A 65 -1.44 6.86 1.35
CA ASN A 65 -0.74 8.13 1.43
C ASN A 65 -1.24 8.91 2.64
N ARG A 66 -0.32 9.36 3.49
CA ARG A 66 -0.65 10.14 4.67
C ARG A 66 0.05 11.48 4.60
N ILE A 67 -0.68 12.53 4.99
CA ILE A 67 -0.09 13.85 5.11
C ILE A 67 0.55 13.94 6.49
N MET A 68 1.84 14.20 6.48
CA MET A 68 2.61 14.39 7.71
C MET A 68 2.80 15.89 7.90
N ALA A 69 2.11 16.42 8.87
CA ALA A 69 2.12 17.86 9.12
C ALA A 69 3.46 18.34 9.69
#